data_75fc69bac430ba9a331c80d3476b3bf3
#
_entry.id   75fc69bac430ba9a331c80d3476b3bf3
#
_cell.length_a   1.000
_cell.length_b   1.000
_cell.length_c   1.000
_cell.angle_alpha   90.00
_cell.angle_beta   90.00
_cell.angle_gamma   90.00
#
_symmetry.space_group_name_H-M   'P 1'
#
loop_
_entity.id
_entity.type
_entity.pdbx_description
1 polymer ?
#
loop_
_entity_poly.entity_id
_entity_poly.type
_entity_poly.pdbx_seq_one_letter_code
_entity_poly.pdbx_strand_id
1 'polypeptide(L)'
;MPRISDDKILDAALEVLVQRGYRGATTRHISAAAGITEVTLFRRFGSKKNLLIAAVQQEAENFVAAGIEYTGDLEADLGRIVQFYKQAAKTRGRMIGMLLVEAQRQPELLEVIQTPLTLIKKANALIERYQDEGALVKEPPMQALISLVGPLLLAGIAGFMDPNLFDLSFDPAEHVQRYLQGRSAC
;
A
#
# COMPACT_ATOMS: atom_id res chain seq x y z
N MET A 1 34.68 0.62 -0.09
CA MET A 1 33.36 1.18 -0.50
C MET A 1 32.36 0.92 0.61
N PRO A 2 31.58 1.90 1.04
CA PRO A 2 30.55 1.67 2.05
C PRO A 2 29.57 0.60 1.54
N ARG A 3 29.18 -0.30 2.44
CA ARG A 3 28.23 -1.38 2.13
C ARG A 3 26.84 -0.77 1.88
N ILE A 4 26.31 -0.91 0.68
CA ILE A 4 24.97 -0.45 0.34
C ILE A 4 23.98 -1.21 1.22
N SER A 5 23.08 -0.48 1.90
CA SER A 5 22.03 -1.03 2.77
C SER A 5 21.02 -1.85 1.99
N ASP A 6 20.30 -2.76 2.66
CA ASP A 6 19.22 -3.52 2.05
C ASP A 6 18.09 -2.57 1.62
N ASP A 7 17.77 -1.54 2.42
CA ASP A 7 16.75 -0.53 2.09
C ASP A 7 16.96 0.10 0.72
N LYS A 8 18.19 0.54 0.41
CA LYS A 8 18.51 1.12 -0.90
C LYS A 8 18.34 0.14 -2.05
N ILE A 9 18.57 -1.15 -1.81
CA ILE A 9 18.36 -2.19 -2.83
C ILE A 9 16.86 -2.42 -3.03
N LEU A 10 16.09 -2.45 -1.95
CA LEU A 10 14.63 -2.63 -1.96
C LEU A 10 13.94 -1.44 -2.64
N ASP A 11 14.35 -0.20 -2.33
CA ASP A 11 13.86 1.00 -3.02
C ASP A 11 14.14 0.95 -4.53
N ALA A 12 15.37 0.63 -4.92
CA ALA A 12 15.74 0.49 -6.32
C ALA A 12 14.93 -0.62 -7.02
N ALA A 13 14.62 -1.72 -6.32
CA ALA A 13 13.79 -2.79 -6.86
C ALA A 13 12.35 -2.32 -7.15
N LEU A 14 11.76 -1.54 -6.25
CA LEU A 14 10.43 -0.97 -6.44
C LEU A 14 10.40 0.06 -7.57
N GLU A 15 11.40 0.93 -7.66
CA GLU A 15 11.51 1.91 -8.75
C GLU A 15 11.61 1.22 -10.11
N VAL A 16 12.49 0.23 -10.25
CA VAL A 16 12.65 -0.52 -11.51
C VAL A 16 11.37 -1.30 -11.85
N LEU A 17 10.67 -1.84 -10.83
CA LEU A 17 9.40 -2.51 -10.99
C LEU A 17 8.33 -1.57 -11.57
N VAL A 18 8.21 -0.36 -11.02
CA VAL A 18 7.27 0.67 -11.50
C VAL A 18 7.57 1.11 -12.92
N GLN A 19 8.86 1.28 -13.26
CA GLN A 19 9.28 1.76 -14.59
C GLN A 19 9.15 0.72 -15.69
N ARG A 20 9.45 -0.56 -15.38
CA ARG A 20 9.64 -1.62 -16.39
C ARG A 20 8.64 -2.76 -16.30
N GLY A 21 7.73 -2.72 -15.34
CA GLY A 21 6.82 -3.82 -15.04
C GLY A 21 7.55 -5.04 -14.46
N TYR A 22 6.79 -6.04 -14.03
CA TYR A 22 7.37 -7.23 -13.39
C TYR A 22 8.36 -7.99 -14.28
N ARG A 23 8.02 -8.20 -15.58
CA ARG A 23 8.90 -8.91 -16.51
C ARG A 23 10.17 -8.14 -16.83
N GLY A 24 10.05 -6.83 -17.02
CA GLY A 24 11.17 -5.94 -17.34
C GLY A 24 12.08 -5.61 -16.15
N ALA A 25 11.57 -5.76 -14.91
CA ALA A 25 12.37 -5.61 -13.68
C ALA A 25 13.27 -6.83 -13.47
N THR A 26 14.31 -6.99 -14.28
CA THR A 26 15.28 -8.07 -14.14
C THR A 26 16.26 -7.80 -12.99
N THR A 27 16.86 -8.86 -12.42
CA THR A 27 17.93 -8.72 -11.40
C THR A 27 19.08 -7.86 -11.87
N ARG A 28 19.40 -7.90 -13.17
CA ARG A 28 20.40 -7.04 -13.81
C ARG A 28 20.02 -5.57 -13.76
N HIS A 29 18.77 -5.21 -14.07
CA HIS A 29 18.31 -3.84 -13.99
C HIS A 29 18.28 -3.32 -12.55
N ILE A 30 17.82 -4.15 -11.62
CA ILE A 30 17.73 -3.81 -10.20
C ILE A 30 19.14 -3.62 -9.61
N SER A 31 20.07 -4.55 -9.88
CA SER A 31 21.44 -4.45 -9.38
C SER A 31 22.17 -3.21 -9.94
N ALA A 32 21.95 -2.88 -11.22
CA ALA A 32 22.48 -1.66 -11.81
C ALA A 32 21.92 -0.39 -11.16
N ALA A 33 20.61 -0.34 -10.92
CA ALA A 33 19.95 0.78 -10.24
C ALA A 33 20.41 0.94 -8.78
N ALA A 34 20.61 -0.18 -8.07
CA ALA A 34 21.09 -0.19 -6.70
C ALA A 34 22.62 0.04 -6.56
N GLY A 35 23.37 0.08 -7.68
CA GLY A 35 24.83 0.23 -7.65
C GLY A 35 25.58 -0.98 -7.06
N ILE A 36 25.05 -2.20 -7.24
CA ILE A 36 25.64 -3.46 -6.80
C ILE A 36 25.77 -4.45 -7.96
N THR A 37 26.46 -5.58 -7.72
CA THR A 37 26.49 -6.69 -8.69
C THR A 37 25.29 -7.61 -8.53
N GLU A 38 24.89 -8.30 -9.60
CA GLU A 38 23.84 -9.33 -9.53
C GLU A 38 24.21 -10.45 -8.52
N VAL A 39 25.49 -10.80 -8.42
CA VAL A 39 25.98 -11.78 -7.43
C VAL A 39 25.68 -11.31 -6.00
N THR A 40 25.89 -10.04 -5.71
CA THR A 40 25.58 -9.45 -4.40
C THR A 40 24.08 -9.49 -4.13
N LEU A 41 23.25 -9.18 -5.14
CA LEU A 41 21.80 -9.22 -5.05
C LEU A 41 21.31 -10.66 -4.76
N PHE A 42 21.78 -11.64 -5.53
CA PHE A 42 21.41 -13.04 -5.32
C PHE A 42 21.86 -13.57 -3.97
N ARG A 43 23.06 -13.21 -3.50
CA ARG A 43 23.54 -13.60 -2.19
C ARG A 43 22.67 -13.08 -1.05
N ARG A 44 22.08 -11.86 -1.19
CA ARG A 44 21.27 -11.23 -0.15
C ARG A 44 19.81 -11.70 -0.17
N PHE A 45 19.22 -11.82 -1.33
CA PHE A 45 17.78 -12.04 -1.48
C PHE A 45 17.42 -13.38 -2.13
N GLY A 46 18.38 -14.11 -2.70
CA GLY A 46 18.19 -15.43 -3.29
C GLY A 46 17.48 -15.43 -4.65
N SER A 47 16.41 -14.66 -4.78
CA SER A 47 15.65 -14.58 -6.04
C SER A 47 15.02 -13.19 -6.24
N LYS A 48 14.62 -12.90 -7.48
CA LYS A 48 13.82 -11.70 -7.79
C LYS A 48 12.51 -11.68 -7.00
N LYS A 49 11.83 -12.82 -6.89
CA LYS A 49 10.59 -12.95 -6.11
C LYS A 49 10.81 -12.56 -4.65
N ASN A 50 11.80 -13.15 -3.99
CA ASN A 50 12.09 -12.86 -2.59
C ASN A 50 12.50 -11.40 -2.38
N LEU A 51 13.28 -10.83 -3.31
CA LEU A 51 13.62 -9.41 -3.31
C LEU A 51 12.37 -8.52 -3.33
N LEU A 52 11.41 -8.81 -4.22
CA LEU A 52 10.18 -8.05 -4.32
C LEU A 52 9.26 -8.24 -3.12
N ILE A 53 9.19 -9.46 -2.57
CA ILE A 53 8.47 -9.71 -1.31
C ILE A 53 9.08 -8.85 -0.19
N ALA A 54 10.40 -8.88 -0.03
CA ALA A 54 11.09 -8.09 0.98
C ALA A 54 10.86 -6.57 0.79
N ALA A 55 10.88 -6.10 -0.46
CA ALA A 55 10.64 -4.68 -0.76
C ALA A 55 9.21 -4.25 -0.41
N VAL A 56 8.20 -5.06 -0.71
CA VAL A 56 6.81 -4.78 -0.34
C VAL A 56 6.58 -4.92 1.16
N GLN A 57 7.24 -5.88 1.81
CA GLN A 57 7.18 -6.04 3.27
C GLN A 57 7.77 -4.82 4.00
N GLN A 58 8.93 -4.34 3.58
CA GLN A 58 9.54 -3.14 4.14
C GLN A 58 8.60 -1.91 4.00
N GLU A 59 7.99 -1.72 2.84
CA GLU A 59 7.00 -0.67 2.66
C GLU A 59 5.82 -0.81 3.62
N ALA A 60 5.34 -2.03 3.83
CA ALA A 60 4.25 -2.29 4.76
C ALA A 60 4.65 -2.09 6.22
N GLU A 61 5.89 -2.38 6.59
CA GLU A 61 6.43 -2.09 7.94
C GLU A 61 6.52 -0.58 8.18
N ASN A 62 6.99 0.18 7.20
CA ASN A 62 6.96 1.65 7.23
C ASN A 62 5.53 2.18 7.41
N PHE A 63 4.56 1.48 6.87
CA PHE A 63 3.16 1.82 7.00
C PHE A 63 2.54 1.38 8.33
N VAL A 64 2.96 0.25 8.90
CA VAL A 64 2.55 -0.16 10.26
C VAL A 64 3.06 0.84 11.29
N ALA A 65 4.24 1.42 11.07
CA ALA A 65 4.75 2.54 11.86
C ALA A 65 3.89 3.81 11.77
N ALA A 66 2.99 3.92 10.77
CA ALA A 66 2.03 5.02 10.65
C ALA A 66 0.83 4.94 11.63
N GLY A 67 0.79 3.92 12.51
CA GLY A 67 -0.09 3.91 13.68
C GLY A 67 -1.58 3.72 13.37
N ILE A 68 -1.95 2.75 12.51
CA ILE A 68 -3.35 2.32 12.40
C ILE A 68 -3.67 1.49 13.65
N GLU A 69 -3.98 2.19 14.73
CA GLU A 69 -4.32 1.62 16.04
C GLU A 69 -5.59 2.27 16.57
N TYR A 70 -6.34 1.50 17.35
CA TYR A 70 -7.51 2.00 18.04
C TYR A 70 -7.08 2.89 19.22
N THR A 71 -7.53 4.16 19.22
CA THR A 71 -7.26 5.11 20.31
C THR A 71 -8.52 5.54 21.05
N GLY A 72 -9.72 5.21 20.53
CA GLY A 72 -11.00 5.71 21.03
C GLY A 72 -11.42 7.04 20.40
N ASP A 73 -10.58 7.65 19.59
CA ASP A 73 -10.91 8.84 18.80
C ASP A 73 -11.21 8.42 17.37
N LEU A 74 -12.51 8.28 17.05
CA LEU A 74 -12.99 7.80 15.75
C LEU A 74 -12.48 8.64 14.59
N GLU A 75 -12.54 9.98 14.69
CA GLU A 75 -12.13 10.85 13.59
C GLU A 75 -10.62 10.78 13.35
N ALA A 76 -9.83 10.79 14.43
CA ALA A 76 -8.38 10.68 14.33
C ALA A 76 -7.96 9.30 13.79
N ASP A 77 -8.61 8.21 14.22
CA ASP A 77 -8.28 6.85 13.79
C ASP A 77 -8.61 6.63 12.31
N LEU A 78 -9.79 7.07 11.85
CA LEU A 78 -10.15 7.04 10.44
C LEU A 78 -9.26 7.98 9.61
N GLY A 79 -8.89 9.14 10.17
CA GLY A 79 -7.95 10.08 9.56
C GLY A 79 -6.60 9.45 9.27
N ARG A 80 -6.06 8.63 10.18
CA ARG A 80 -4.82 7.87 9.98
C ARG A 80 -4.96 6.85 8.85
N ILE A 81 -6.08 6.13 8.78
CA ILE A 81 -6.37 5.23 7.66
C ILE A 81 -6.38 5.98 6.34
N VAL A 82 -7.13 7.09 6.26
CA VAL A 82 -7.24 7.92 5.05
C VAL A 82 -5.87 8.46 4.63
N GLN A 83 -5.12 9.02 5.56
CA GLN A 83 -3.77 9.56 5.28
C GLN A 83 -2.84 8.48 4.74
N PHE A 84 -2.88 7.31 5.34
CA PHE A 84 -2.15 6.13 4.90
C PHE A 84 -2.46 5.76 3.44
N TYR A 85 -3.74 5.51 3.12
CA TYR A 85 -4.14 5.12 1.76
C TYR A 85 -3.91 6.24 0.74
N LYS A 86 -4.05 7.50 1.13
CA LYS A 86 -3.71 8.66 0.31
C LYS A 86 -2.23 8.68 -0.06
N GLN A 87 -1.35 8.45 0.92
CA GLN A 87 0.09 8.39 0.67
C GLN A 87 0.43 7.18 -0.21
N ALA A 88 -0.14 6.00 0.07
CA ALA A 88 0.03 4.81 -0.74
C ALA A 88 -0.42 5.01 -2.19
N ALA A 89 -1.57 5.65 -2.41
CA ALA A 89 -2.06 5.99 -3.74
C ALA A 89 -1.08 6.87 -4.52
N LYS A 90 -0.53 7.90 -3.88
CA LYS A 90 0.43 8.82 -4.50
C LYS A 90 1.76 8.15 -4.84
N THR A 91 2.29 7.34 -3.92
CA THR A 91 3.66 6.80 -4.05
C THR A 91 3.71 5.42 -4.70
N ARG A 92 2.69 4.60 -4.52
CA ARG A 92 2.68 3.17 -4.88
C ARG A 92 1.47 2.73 -5.70
N GLY A 93 0.50 3.61 -5.99
CA GLY A 93 -0.72 3.24 -6.71
C GLY A 93 -0.44 2.57 -8.05
N ARG A 94 0.52 3.09 -8.81
CA ARG A 94 0.97 2.50 -10.08
C ARG A 94 1.53 1.08 -9.90
N MET A 95 2.31 0.85 -8.87
CA MET A 95 2.88 -0.46 -8.55
C MET A 95 1.77 -1.45 -8.15
N ILE A 96 0.85 -1.02 -7.30
CA ILE A 96 -0.28 -1.86 -6.86
C ILE A 96 -1.13 -2.27 -8.06
N GLY A 97 -1.52 -1.31 -8.91
CA GLY A 97 -2.29 -1.59 -10.13
C GLY A 97 -1.60 -2.58 -11.06
N MET A 98 -0.30 -2.39 -11.29
CA MET A 98 0.50 -3.30 -12.10
C MET A 98 0.59 -4.70 -11.48
N LEU A 99 0.85 -4.81 -10.18
CA LEU A 99 0.94 -6.10 -9.48
C LEU A 99 -0.39 -6.87 -9.53
N LEU A 100 -1.52 -6.19 -9.38
CA LEU A 100 -2.85 -6.81 -9.48
C LEU A 100 -3.10 -7.40 -10.87
N VAL A 101 -2.72 -6.70 -11.94
CA VAL A 101 -2.86 -7.19 -13.31
C VAL A 101 -1.92 -8.37 -13.58
N GLU A 102 -0.66 -8.27 -13.16
CA GLU A 102 0.35 -9.32 -13.39
C GLU A 102 0.10 -10.56 -12.53
N ALA A 103 -0.47 -10.42 -11.32
CA ALA A 103 -0.76 -11.55 -10.43
C ALA A 103 -1.73 -12.57 -11.05
N GLN A 104 -2.61 -12.13 -11.96
CA GLN A 104 -3.49 -13.05 -12.70
C GLN A 104 -2.71 -13.97 -13.64
N ARG A 105 -1.54 -13.54 -14.12
CA ARG A 105 -0.68 -14.29 -15.04
C ARG A 105 0.49 -14.99 -14.34
N GLN A 106 0.80 -14.58 -13.13
CA GLN A 106 1.96 -15.04 -12.36
C GLN A 106 1.55 -15.24 -10.91
N PRO A 107 1.04 -16.44 -10.56
CA PRO A 107 0.53 -16.74 -9.21
C PRO A 107 1.56 -16.51 -8.10
N GLU A 108 2.85 -16.55 -8.42
CA GLU A 108 3.93 -16.25 -7.47
C GLU A 108 3.87 -14.82 -6.90
N LEU A 109 3.24 -13.87 -7.62
CA LEU A 109 3.03 -12.50 -7.15
C LEU A 109 1.93 -12.40 -6.09
N LEU A 110 1.09 -13.41 -5.92
CA LEU A 110 0.09 -13.43 -4.84
C LEU A 110 0.76 -13.36 -3.46
N GLU A 111 1.95 -13.93 -3.31
CA GLU A 111 2.72 -13.80 -2.06
C GLU A 111 3.17 -12.36 -1.79
N VAL A 112 3.49 -11.60 -2.84
CA VAL A 112 3.85 -10.18 -2.73
C VAL A 112 2.67 -9.34 -2.24
N ILE A 113 1.43 -9.73 -2.62
CA ILE A 113 0.20 -9.02 -2.27
C ILE A 113 -0.29 -9.36 -0.85
N GLN A 114 0.21 -10.42 -0.22
CA GLN A 114 -0.22 -10.85 1.13
C GLN A 114 -0.03 -9.75 2.18
N THR A 115 1.06 -8.99 2.10
CA THR A 115 1.36 -7.95 3.08
C THR A 115 0.35 -6.79 3.04
N PRO A 116 0.00 -6.20 1.88
CA PRO A 116 -1.10 -5.25 1.76
C PRO A 116 -2.43 -5.79 2.32
N LEU A 117 -2.73 -7.08 2.14
CA LEU A 117 -3.94 -7.69 2.69
C LEU A 117 -3.97 -7.70 4.22
N THR A 118 -2.82 -7.82 4.88
CA THR A 118 -2.74 -7.72 6.35
C THR A 118 -3.11 -6.33 6.85
N LEU A 119 -2.73 -5.28 6.13
CA LEU A 119 -3.10 -3.90 6.45
C LEU A 119 -4.60 -3.65 6.29
N ILE A 120 -5.18 -4.19 5.22
CA ILE A 120 -6.63 -4.15 5.00
C ILE A 120 -7.36 -4.83 6.18
N LYS A 121 -6.87 -5.99 6.65
CA LYS A 121 -7.45 -6.70 7.80
C LYS A 121 -7.38 -5.87 9.08
N LYS A 122 -6.26 -5.17 9.35
CA LYS A 122 -6.12 -4.29 10.53
C LYS A 122 -7.09 -3.11 10.47
N ALA A 123 -7.18 -2.42 9.33
CA ALA A 123 -8.12 -1.33 9.16
C ALA A 123 -9.58 -1.79 9.29
N ASN A 124 -9.89 -2.98 8.76
CA ASN A 124 -11.21 -3.60 8.87
C ASN A 124 -11.58 -3.92 10.33
N ALA A 125 -10.67 -4.49 11.10
CA ALA A 125 -10.86 -4.79 12.51
C ALA A 125 -11.05 -3.52 13.36
N LEU A 126 -10.40 -2.42 13.00
CA LEU A 126 -10.60 -1.14 13.66
C LEU A 126 -12.02 -0.59 13.41
N ILE A 127 -12.50 -0.65 12.17
CA ILE A 127 -13.88 -0.26 11.83
C ILE A 127 -14.89 -1.13 12.56
N GLU A 128 -14.71 -2.45 12.54
CA GLU A 128 -15.58 -3.41 13.24
C GLU A 128 -15.70 -3.07 14.72
N ARG A 129 -14.58 -2.71 15.37
CA ARG A 129 -14.60 -2.31 16.77
C ARG A 129 -15.44 -1.05 17.02
N TYR A 130 -15.33 -0.01 16.21
CA TYR A 130 -16.18 1.18 16.32
C TYR A 130 -17.66 0.90 16.05
N GLN A 131 -17.96 -0.06 15.18
CA GLN A 131 -19.33 -0.53 14.97
C GLN A 131 -19.87 -1.30 16.18
N ASP A 132 -19.04 -2.10 16.85
CA ASP A 132 -19.41 -2.85 18.07
C ASP A 132 -19.63 -1.91 19.26
N GLU A 133 -18.88 -0.83 19.33
CA GLU A 133 -19.04 0.22 20.35
C GLU A 133 -20.21 1.18 20.04
N GLY A 134 -20.87 1.04 18.88
CA GLY A 134 -21.99 1.87 18.46
C GLY A 134 -21.60 3.27 17.96
N ALA A 135 -20.32 3.53 17.72
CA ALA A 135 -19.84 4.81 17.18
C ALA A 135 -20.01 4.90 15.65
N LEU A 136 -20.05 3.76 14.98
CA LEU A 136 -20.37 3.64 13.54
C LEU A 136 -21.61 2.76 13.33
N VAL A 137 -22.35 3.04 12.26
CA VAL A 137 -23.48 2.22 11.83
C VAL A 137 -23.02 0.80 11.52
N LYS A 138 -23.80 -0.20 11.97
CA LYS A 138 -23.55 -1.62 11.67
C LYS A 138 -23.79 -1.91 10.20
N GLU A 139 -22.73 -2.18 9.49
CA GLU A 139 -22.69 -2.67 8.10
C GLU A 139 -21.52 -3.65 7.98
N PRO A 140 -21.37 -4.42 6.88
CA PRO A 140 -20.18 -5.24 6.70
C PRO A 140 -18.92 -4.38 6.79
N PRO A 141 -17.98 -4.63 7.74
CA PRO A 141 -16.83 -3.74 7.99
C PRO A 141 -15.97 -3.47 6.74
N MET A 142 -15.87 -4.46 5.84
CA MET A 142 -15.18 -4.30 4.55
C MET A 142 -15.87 -3.30 3.62
N GLN A 143 -17.22 -3.23 3.63
CA GLN A 143 -17.95 -2.23 2.83
C GLN A 143 -17.73 -0.83 3.37
N ALA A 144 -17.73 -0.67 4.69
CA ALA A 144 -17.42 0.58 5.36
C ALA A 144 -16.00 1.04 5.00
N LEU A 145 -15.02 0.13 5.08
CA LEU A 145 -13.63 0.41 4.69
C LEU A 145 -13.52 0.80 3.21
N ILE A 146 -14.14 0.03 2.32
CA ILE A 146 -14.12 0.33 0.87
C ILE A 146 -14.76 1.70 0.59
N SER A 147 -15.84 2.03 1.27
CA SER A 147 -16.48 3.35 1.13
C SER A 147 -15.56 4.50 1.58
N LEU A 148 -14.73 4.26 2.61
CA LEU A 148 -13.78 5.24 3.12
C LEU A 148 -12.57 5.39 2.19
N VAL A 149 -11.96 4.28 1.75
CA VAL A 149 -10.67 4.32 1.04
C VAL A 149 -10.75 4.00 -0.46
N GLY A 150 -11.90 3.54 -0.93
CA GLY A 150 -12.10 3.15 -2.34
C GLY A 150 -11.74 4.25 -3.35
N PRO A 151 -12.16 5.51 -3.16
CA PRO A 151 -11.77 6.61 -4.04
C PRO A 151 -10.24 6.78 -4.11
N LEU A 152 -9.53 6.58 -3.00
CA LEU A 152 -8.06 6.70 -2.93
C LEU A 152 -7.38 5.57 -3.68
N LEU A 153 -7.86 4.34 -3.48
CA LEU A 153 -7.34 3.17 -4.18
C LEU A 153 -7.57 3.29 -5.69
N LEU A 154 -8.77 3.71 -6.09
CA LEU A 154 -9.09 3.93 -7.50
C LEU A 154 -8.21 5.02 -8.11
N ALA A 155 -8.04 6.15 -7.43
CA ALA A 155 -7.16 7.22 -7.86
C ALA A 155 -5.71 6.77 -8.03
N GLY A 156 -5.19 5.97 -7.08
CA GLY A 156 -3.85 5.39 -7.17
C GLY A 156 -3.68 4.44 -8.36
N ILE A 157 -4.65 3.57 -8.60
CA ILE A 157 -4.64 2.64 -9.74
C ILE A 157 -4.81 3.39 -11.05
N ALA A 158 -5.76 4.33 -11.12
CA ALA A 158 -6.02 5.11 -12.32
C ALA A 158 -4.87 6.06 -12.69
N GLY A 159 -4.09 6.50 -11.71
CA GLY A 159 -2.83 7.24 -11.94
C GLY A 159 -1.78 6.45 -12.74
N PHE A 160 -1.97 5.13 -12.92
CA PHE A 160 -1.21 4.34 -13.89
C PHE A 160 -1.59 4.70 -15.34
N MET A 161 -2.84 5.04 -15.60
CA MET A 161 -3.35 5.41 -16.93
C MET A 161 -3.09 6.90 -17.21
N ASP A 162 -3.48 7.78 -16.29
CA ASP A 162 -3.27 9.23 -16.36
C ASP A 162 -3.04 9.77 -14.93
N PRO A 163 -1.82 10.29 -14.65
CA PRO A 163 -1.50 10.86 -13.33
C PRO A 163 -2.37 12.05 -12.91
N ASN A 164 -3.02 12.72 -13.87
CA ASN A 164 -3.85 13.90 -13.63
C ASN A 164 -5.35 13.57 -13.56
N LEU A 165 -5.73 12.32 -13.72
CA LEU A 165 -7.14 11.92 -13.76
C LEU A 165 -7.85 12.15 -12.42
N PHE A 166 -7.13 12.04 -11.31
CA PHE A 166 -7.68 12.23 -9.97
C PHE A 166 -6.80 13.18 -9.15
N ASP A 167 -7.44 14.18 -8.55
CA ASP A 167 -6.80 15.07 -7.59
C ASP A 167 -6.83 14.44 -6.18
N LEU A 168 -5.66 14.19 -5.62
CA LEU A 168 -5.47 13.69 -4.25
C LEU A 168 -5.00 14.81 -3.30
N SER A 169 -5.27 16.08 -3.63
CA SER A 169 -4.86 17.23 -2.80
C SER A 169 -5.79 17.53 -1.62
N PHE A 170 -6.92 16.78 -1.48
CA PHE A 170 -7.91 16.98 -0.42
C PHE A 170 -7.33 16.77 1.01
N ASP A 171 -7.98 17.38 2.00
CA ASP A 171 -7.66 17.17 3.42
C ASP A 171 -8.25 15.84 3.92
N PRO A 172 -7.45 14.93 4.52
CA PRO A 172 -7.93 13.71 5.13
C PRO A 172 -9.03 13.91 6.18
N ALA A 173 -8.95 14.96 7.00
CA ALA A 173 -9.95 15.25 8.01
C ALA A 173 -11.31 15.59 7.38
N GLU A 174 -11.32 16.43 6.34
CA GLU A 174 -12.53 16.76 5.59
C GLU A 174 -13.14 15.53 4.91
N HIS A 175 -12.30 14.63 4.38
CA HIS A 175 -12.76 13.38 3.78
C HIS A 175 -13.44 12.46 4.81
N VAL A 176 -12.86 12.35 6.03
CA VAL A 176 -13.45 11.59 7.13
C VAL A 176 -14.78 12.21 7.57
N GLN A 177 -14.86 13.52 7.71
CA GLN A 177 -16.11 14.19 8.09
C GLN A 177 -17.23 13.91 7.08
N ARG A 178 -16.95 14.00 5.79
CA ARG A 178 -17.94 13.65 4.75
C ARG A 178 -18.37 12.18 4.81
N TYR A 179 -17.43 11.28 5.10
CA TYR A 179 -17.73 9.87 5.29
C TYR A 179 -18.64 9.64 6.49
N LEU A 180 -18.39 10.33 7.62
CA LEU A 180 -19.14 10.19 8.85
C LEU A 180 -20.56 10.78 8.78
N GLN A 181 -20.81 11.81 7.93
CA GLN A 181 -22.14 12.42 7.78
C GLN A 181 -23.26 11.43 7.43
N GLY A 182 -22.92 10.30 6.82
CA GLY A 182 -23.90 9.25 6.51
C GLY A 182 -23.76 7.97 7.33
N ARG A 183 -22.79 7.91 8.28
CA ARG A 183 -22.43 6.67 8.99
C ARG A 183 -22.24 6.82 10.50
N SER A 184 -22.30 8.02 11.03
CA SER A 184 -22.33 8.21 12.47
C SER A 184 -23.66 7.64 13.01
N ALA A 185 -23.58 6.86 14.09
CA ALA A 185 -24.78 6.49 14.84
C ALA A 185 -25.34 7.74 15.53
N CYS A 186 -26.64 7.97 15.44
CA CYS A 186 -27.34 9.05 16.15
C CYS A 186 -27.46 8.72 17.64
#